data_89cca46dade8ae9ecb37f7be44c56e84
#
_entry.id   89cca46dade8ae9ecb37f7be44c56e84
#
_cell.length_a   1.000
_cell.length_b   1.000
_cell.length_c   1.000
_cell.angle_alpha   90.00
_cell.angle_beta   90.00
_cell.angle_gamma   90.00
#
_symmetry.space_group_name_H-M   'P 1'
#
loop_
_entity.id
_entity.type
_entity.pdbx_description
1 polymer ?
#
loop_
_entity_poly.entity_id
_entity_poly.type
_entity_poly.pdbx_seq_one_letter_code
_entity_poly.pdbx_strand_id
1 'polypeptide(L)'
;LRALYLRFDRSPHAMPLSLLFALEGHAKLEDKCLWEAFTGKGFEPVRALDQTGNLHHTGHVFLYLPEPLPRTTLFGQEGCWLRLSRSSAAAGAIPRLRELVLNTVGSVQQQRQEDQYFDTGAYDAGKELQLLAWPVLDCQVWVEESATLAPEEARQMEEQTPQDVEILWE
;
A
#
# COMPACT_ATOMS: atom_id res chain seq x y z
N LEU A 1 -16.80 3.83 26.74
CA LEU A 1 -16.15 3.30 25.53
C LEU A 1 -15.95 4.48 24.57
N ARG A 2 -14.72 4.75 24.14
CA ARG A 2 -14.45 5.75 23.11
C ARG A 2 -14.42 5.02 21.78
N ALA A 3 -15.37 5.30 20.90
CA ALA A 3 -15.47 4.71 19.59
C ALA A 3 -15.81 5.79 18.56
N LEU A 4 -15.29 5.60 17.34
CA LEU A 4 -15.69 6.36 16.16
C LEU A 4 -16.80 5.57 15.45
N TYR A 5 -17.91 6.23 15.15
CA TYR A 5 -19.02 5.65 14.40
C TYR A 5 -19.07 6.29 13.02
N LEU A 6 -19.18 5.46 12.01
CA LEU A 6 -19.36 5.87 10.62
C LEU A 6 -20.74 5.44 10.17
N ARG A 7 -21.54 6.40 9.70
CA ARG A 7 -22.86 6.17 9.14
C ARG A 7 -22.83 6.30 7.63
N PHE A 8 -23.42 5.34 6.96
CA PHE A 8 -23.62 5.33 5.52
C PHE A 8 -25.10 5.34 5.20
N ASP A 9 -25.51 6.14 4.22
CA ASP A 9 -26.91 6.18 3.78
C ASP A 9 -27.33 4.91 3.05
N ARG A 10 -26.35 4.21 2.47
CA ARG A 10 -26.49 2.90 1.83
C ARG A 10 -25.39 1.98 2.33
N SER A 11 -25.64 0.66 2.27
CA SER A 11 -24.58 -0.28 2.62
C SER A 11 -23.35 -0.07 1.73
N PRO A 12 -22.17 0.18 2.33
CA PRO A 12 -20.94 0.22 1.57
C PRO A 12 -20.62 -1.20 1.09
N HIS A 13 -20.86 -1.45 -0.19
CA HIS A 13 -20.87 -2.80 -0.76
C HIS A 13 -19.65 -3.07 -1.63
N ALA A 14 -18.75 -2.10 -1.78
CA ALA A 14 -17.50 -2.31 -2.49
C ALA A 14 -16.57 -3.22 -1.69
N MET A 15 -16.00 -4.19 -2.35
CA MET A 15 -15.01 -5.06 -1.73
C MET A 15 -13.62 -4.80 -2.31
N PRO A 16 -12.66 -4.41 -1.49
CA PRO A 16 -12.75 -3.91 -0.10
C PRO A 16 -13.22 -2.45 -0.04
N LEU A 17 -13.90 -2.08 1.05
CA LEU A 17 -14.18 -0.66 1.33
C LEU A 17 -12.88 0.01 1.75
N SER A 18 -12.39 0.94 0.96
CA SER A 18 -11.17 1.69 1.24
C SER A 18 -11.49 2.99 1.97
N LEU A 19 -10.80 3.22 3.08
CA LEU A 19 -10.89 4.41 3.92
C LEU A 19 -9.50 5.03 4.05
N LEU A 20 -9.31 6.25 3.59
CA LEU A 20 -8.10 7.01 3.87
C LEU A 20 -8.29 7.83 5.15
N PHE A 21 -7.47 7.59 6.14
CA PHE A 21 -7.37 8.38 7.36
C PHE A 21 -6.24 9.39 7.20
N ALA A 22 -6.58 10.66 7.04
CA ALA A 22 -5.63 11.75 7.12
C ALA A 22 -5.55 12.24 8.57
N LEU A 23 -4.43 11.99 9.25
CA LEU A 23 -4.22 12.29 10.64
C LEU A 23 -3.35 13.52 10.82
N GLU A 24 -3.61 14.30 11.88
CA GLU A 24 -2.74 15.39 12.31
C GLU A 24 -1.85 14.92 13.46
N GLY A 25 -0.54 15.02 13.25
CA GLY A 25 0.46 14.61 14.24
C GLY A 25 0.59 13.08 14.36
N HIS A 26 1.41 12.68 15.32
CA HIS A 26 1.64 11.25 15.62
C HIS A 26 1.07 10.97 17.02
N ALA A 27 0.08 10.11 17.08
CA ALA A 27 -0.41 9.60 18.35
C ALA A 27 -0.09 8.11 18.43
N LYS A 28 0.60 7.70 19.47
CA LYS A 28 0.86 6.28 19.72
C LYS A 28 -0.30 5.73 20.54
N LEU A 29 -1.17 4.96 19.87
CA LEU A 29 -2.17 4.16 20.56
C LEU A 29 -1.53 2.85 20.99
N GLU A 30 -1.51 2.60 22.30
CA GLU A 30 -1.01 1.35 22.85
C GLU A 30 -2.01 0.20 22.63
N ASP A 31 -3.30 0.54 22.57
CA ASP A 31 -4.37 -0.42 22.38
C ASP A 31 -4.68 -0.66 20.91
N LYS A 32 -4.96 -1.90 20.59
CA LYS A 32 -5.41 -2.29 19.25
C LYS A 32 -6.81 -1.74 18.98
N CYS A 33 -6.96 -1.08 17.84
CA CYS A 33 -8.24 -0.69 17.30
C CYS A 33 -8.94 -1.89 16.65
N LEU A 34 -10.26 -1.98 16.86
CA LEU A 34 -11.09 -3.03 16.33
C LEU A 34 -12.16 -2.42 15.43
N TRP A 35 -12.21 -2.89 14.19
CA TRP A 35 -13.26 -2.55 13.26
C TRP A 35 -14.44 -3.52 13.39
N GLU A 36 -15.64 -2.95 13.45
CA GLU A 36 -16.88 -3.70 13.64
C GLU A 36 -17.96 -3.14 12.74
N ALA A 37 -18.83 -4.01 12.27
CA ALA A 37 -20.03 -3.67 11.50
C ALA A 37 -21.29 -4.03 12.28
N PHE A 38 -22.33 -3.22 12.16
CA PHE A 38 -23.62 -3.54 12.75
C PHE A 38 -24.39 -4.52 11.85
N THR A 39 -24.67 -5.71 12.36
CA THR A 39 -25.28 -6.83 11.61
C THR A 39 -26.80 -6.98 11.85
N GLY A 40 -27.41 -6.07 12.58
CA GLY A 40 -28.82 -6.15 13.02
C GLY A 40 -29.00 -6.76 14.42
N LYS A 41 -28.06 -7.54 14.89
CA LYS A 41 -28.03 -8.11 16.25
C LYS A 41 -27.06 -7.36 17.17
N GLY A 42 -26.09 -6.66 16.59
CA GLY A 42 -25.06 -5.93 17.31
C GLY A 42 -23.89 -5.58 16.42
N PHE A 43 -22.83 -5.03 17.03
CA PHE A 43 -21.58 -4.80 16.36
C PHE A 43 -20.72 -6.06 16.38
N GLU A 44 -20.36 -6.56 15.21
CA GLU A 44 -19.51 -7.73 15.01
C GLU A 44 -18.21 -7.37 14.33
N PRO A 45 -17.09 -8.01 14.72
CA PRO A 45 -15.78 -7.73 14.14
C PRO A 45 -15.76 -7.95 12.64
N VAL A 46 -15.11 -7.06 11.90
CA VAL A 46 -14.84 -7.21 10.47
C VAL A 46 -13.35 -7.29 10.21
N ARG A 47 -12.98 -8.03 9.16
CA ARG A 47 -11.59 -8.10 8.73
C ARG A 47 -11.16 -6.75 8.20
N ALA A 48 -10.03 -6.26 8.71
CA ALA A 48 -9.41 -5.01 8.27
C ALA A 48 -7.95 -5.25 7.90
N LEU A 49 -7.50 -4.62 6.83
CA LEU A 49 -6.10 -4.41 6.52
C LEU A 49 -5.77 -2.96 6.84
N ASP A 50 -5.05 -2.74 7.92
CA ASP A 50 -4.72 -1.41 8.44
C ASP A 50 -3.29 -1.02 8.04
N GLN A 51 -3.19 0.00 7.20
CA GLN A 51 -1.93 0.61 6.79
C GLN A 51 -1.64 1.91 7.56
N THR A 52 -2.44 2.25 8.57
CA THR A 52 -2.19 3.42 9.43
C THR A 52 -1.29 3.11 10.62
N GLY A 53 -0.93 1.84 10.80
CA GLY A 53 -0.22 1.40 11.99
C GLY A 53 -1.03 1.59 13.26
N ASN A 54 -2.32 1.24 13.23
CA ASN A 54 -3.25 1.45 14.34
C ASN A 54 -3.50 2.93 14.65
N LEU A 55 -3.76 3.71 13.59
CA LEU A 55 -3.94 5.17 13.62
C LEU A 55 -2.70 5.95 14.11
N HIS A 56 -1.51 5.41 13.93
CA HIS A 56 -0.27 6.09 14.28
C HIS A 56 0.14 7.13 13.23
N HIS A 57 -0.18 6.88 11.96
CA HIS A 57 0.11 7.78 10.84
C HIS A 57 -1.01 7.77 9.80
N THR A 58 -1.01 8.77 8.93
CA THR A 58 -1.91 8.81 7.76
C THR A 58 -1.73 7.57 6.91
N GLY A 59 -2.83 6.94 6.50
CA GLY A 59 -2.79 5.72 5.72
C GLY A 59 -4.18 5.19 5.38
N HIS A 60 -4.19 4.08 4.64
CA HIS A 60 -5.42 3.42 4.25
C HIS A 60 -5.82 2.33 5.24
N VAL A 61 -7.12 2.16 5.37
CA VAL A 61 -7.73 0.98 6.00
C VAL A 61 -8.69 0.36 5.01
N PHE A 62 -8.49 -0.92 4.70
CA PHE A 62 -9.36 -1.69 3.82
C PHE A 62 -10.22 -2.61 4.67
N LEU A 63 -11.55 -2.45 4.58
CA LEU A 63 -12.51 -3.25 5.31
C LEU A 63 -13.17 -4.26 4.38
N TYR A 64 -13.21 -5.50 4.80
CA TYR A 64 -13.83 -6.61 4.09
C TYR A 64 -15.17 -6.93 4.74
N LEU A 65 -16.24 -6.38 4.19
CA LEU A 65 -17.59 -6.62 4.68
C LEU A 65 -18.14 -7.89 4.07
N PRO A 66 -18.54 -8.88 4.88
CA PRO A 66 -18.98 -10.18 4.37
C PRO A 66 -20.31 -10.11 3.64
N GLU A 67 -21.18 -9.19 4.05
CA GLU A 67 -22.53 -9.01 3.53
C GLU A 67 -22.93 -7.53 3.51
N PRO A 68 -23.97 -7.16 2.75
CA PRO A 68 -24.57 -5.85 2.85
C PRO A 68 -25.05 -5.56 4.27
N LEU A 69 -24.69 -4.40 4.79
CA LEU A 69 -25.06 -3.99 6.15
C LEU A 69 -26.55 -3.61 6.20
N PRO A 70 -27.28 -4.06 7.21
CA PRO A 70 -28.67 -3.67 7.40
C PRO A 70 -28.77 -2.19 7.80
N ARG A 71 -29.86 -1.57 7.38
CA ARG A 71 -30.20 -0.23 7.89
C ARG A 71 -30.75 -0.34 9.30
N THR A 72 -30.27 0.53 10.17
CA THR A 72 -30.75 0.62 11.55
C THR A 72 -30.67 2.04 12.06
N THR A 73 -31.46 2.34 13.08
CA THR A 73 -31.44 3.65 13.73
C THR A 73 -30.54 3.61 14.96
N LEU A 74 -29.40 4.32 14.90
CA LEU A 74 -28.55 4.59 16.06
C LEU A 74 -28.39 6.10 16.25
N PHE A 75 -28.37 6.53 17.48
CA PHE A 75 -28.24 7.96 17.84
C PHE A 75 -29.31 8.86 17.17
N GLY A 76 -30.50 8.31 16.92
CA GLY A 76 -31.61 9.03 16.25
C GLY A 76 -31.43 9.18 14.73
N GLN A 77 -30.44 8.52 14.13
CA GLN A 77 -30.19 8.56 12.70
C GLN A 77 -30.25 7.17 12.08
N GLU A 78 -30.99 7.04 10.98
CA GLU A 78 -31.09 5.81 10.23
C GLU A 78 -29.95 5.68 9.24
N GLY A 79 -29.34 4.49 9.15
CA GLY A 79 -28.24 4.20 8.19
C GLY A 79 -27.64 2.83 8.41
N CYS A 80 -26.58 2.54 7.62
CA CYS A 80 -25.70 1.40 7.82
C CYS A 80 -24.49 1.86 8.64
N TRP A 81 -24.07 1.07 9.61
CA TRP A 81 -23.13 1.54 10.61
C TRP A 81 -21.88 0.68 10.72
N LEU A 82 -20.76 1.34 10.71
CA LEU A 82 -19.47 0.80 11.13
C LEU A 82 -19.00 1.48 12.41
N ARG A 83 -18.20 0.77 13.19
CA ARG A 83 -17.60 1.27 14.41
C ARG A 83 -16.13 0.91 14.46
N LEU A 84 -15.30 1.89 14.78
CA LEU A 84 -13.94 1.68 15.20
C LEU A 84 -13.88 1.85 16.70
N SER A 85 -13.62 0.77 17.41
CA SER A 85 -13.54 0.75 18.87
C SER A 85 -12.12 0.44 19.34
N ARG A 86 -11.81 0.81 20.58
CA ARG A 86 -10.55 0.44 21.24
C ARG A 86 -10.78 -0.73 22.17
N SER A 87 -9.79 -1.62 22.25
CA SER A 87 -9.86 -2.83 23.07
C SER A 87 -9.83 -2.55 24.56
N SER A 88 -9.26 -1.44 24.98
CA SER A 88 -9.20 -1.07 26.40
C SER A 88 -9.61 0.38 26.66
N ALA A 89 -9.83 0.69 27.94
CA ALA A 89 -10.12 2.05 28.42
C ALA A 89 -8.84 2.84 28.72
N ALA A 90 -7.67 2.38 28.27
CA ALA A 90 -6.41 3.03 28.56
C ALA A 90 -6.39 4.49 28.06
N ALA A 91 -5.79 5.35 28.84
CA ALA A 91 -5.72 6.78 28.61
C ALA A 91 -4.62 7.12 27.59
N GLY A 92 -4.78 6.76 26.33
CA GLY A 92 -3.90 7.22 25.27
C GLY A 92 -4.48 8.44 24.53
N ALA A 93 -3.63 9.29 24.01
CA ALA A 93 -4.05 10.39 23.16
C ALA A 93 -4.72 9.82 21.89
N ILE A 94 -5.93 10.30 21.60
CA ILE A 94 -6.62 9.97 20.37
C ILE A 94 -6.00 10.84 19.27
N PRO A 95 -5.58 10.26 18.12
CA PRO A 95 -5.07 11.06 17.02
C PRO A 95 -6.15 12.02 16.54
N ARG A 96 -5.75 13.20 16.14
CA ARG A 96 -6.66 14.13 15.48
C ARG A 96 -6.90 13.67 14.07
N LEU A 97 -8.15 13.36 13.75
CA LEU A 97 -8.57 13.08 12.40
C LEU A 97 -8.80 14.41 11.68
N ARG A 98 -8.00 14.68 10.68
CA ARG A 98 -8.15 15.83 9.78
C ARG A 98 -9.25 15.55 8.75
N GLU A 99 -9.19 14.37 8.14
CA GLU A 99 -10.10 14.00 7.08
C GLU A 99 -10.24 12.49 7.00
N LEU A 100 -11.42 12.02 6.57
CA LEU A 100 -11.73 10.65 6.24
C LEU A 100 -12.30 10.60 4.82
N VAL A 101 -11.59 9.96 3.90
CA VAL A 101 -12.01 9.88 2.50
C VAL A 101 -12.30 8.43 2.13
N LEU A 102 -13.42 8.24 1.43
CA LEU A 102 -13.89 6.92 1.02
C LEU A 102 -13.35 6.56 -0.37
N ASN A 103 -13.20 5.27 -0.62
CA ASN A 103 -12.89 4.70 -1.94
C ASN A 103 -11.64 5.30 -2.59
N THR A 104 -10.63 5.53 -1.78
CA THR A 104 -9.32 6.03 -2.23
C THR A 104 -8.37 4.88 -2.50
N VAL A 105 -7.46 5.11 -3.43
CA VAL A 105 -6.34 4.22 -3.72
C VAL A 105 -5.05 5.03 -3.65
N GLY A 106 -4.01 4.43 -3.08
CA GLY A 106 -2.68 5.00 -3.15
C GLY A 106 -2.16 4.89 -4.59
N SER A 107 -1.62 5.98 -5.11
CA SER A 107 -0.92 5.97 -6.39
C SER A 107 0.44 6.64 -6.24
N VAL A 108 1.42 6.12 -6.94
CA VAL A 108 2.75 6.72 -7.03
C VAL A 108 2.91 7.22 -8.45
N GLN A 109 3.22 8.50 -8.59
CA GLN A 109 3.60 9.02 -9.89
C GLN A 109 5.04 8.59 -10.16
N GLN A 110 5.21 7.69 -11.11
CA GLN A 110 6.53 7.23 -11.52
C GLN A 110 6.61 7.24 -13.04
N GLN A 111 7.80 7.43 -13.54
CA GLN A 111 8.13 7.29 -14.95
C GLN A 111 9.16 6.20 -15.08
N ARG A 112 8.91 5.22 -15.96
CA ARG A 112 9.91 4.25 -16.36
C ARG A 112 10.78 4.89 -17.43
N GLN A 113 12.08 4.89 -17.22
CA GLN A 113 13.06 5.27 -18.21
C GLN A 113 13.80 4.00 -18.64
N GLU A 114 13.76 3.72 -19.91
CA GLU A 114 14.43 2.56 -20.52
C GLU A 114 15.60 3.06 -21.37
N ASP A 115 16.53 2.15 -21.65
CA ASP A 115 17.61 2.36 -22.64
C ASP A 115 18.55 3.52 -22.31
N GLN A 116 18.96 3.66 -21.05
CA GLN A 116 20.07 4.52 -20.71
C GLN A 116 21.38 3.75 -20.84
N TYR A 117 22.14 4.04 -21.90
CA TYR A 117 23.41 3.39 -22.17
C TYR A 117 24.55 4.18 -21.56
N PHE A 118 25.51 3.45 -20.96
CA PHE A 118 26.76 4.00 -20.47
C PHE A 118 27.90 3.28 -21.15
N ASP A 119 28.72 4.03 -21.91
CA ASP A 119 29.97 3.50 -22.38
C ASP A 119 30.99 3.57 -21.24
N THR A 120 31.37 2.42 -20.72
CA THR A 120 32.32 2.32 -19.63
C THR A 120 33.77 2.40 -20.12
N GLY A 121 34.03 2.26 -21.44
CA GLY A 121 35.36 2.26 -22.00
C GLY A 121 36.23 1.11 -21.48
N ALA A 122 37.52 1.35 -21.32
CA ALA A 122 38.41 0.40 -20.67
C ALA A 122 37.98 0.20 -19.21
N TYR A 123 38.07 -1.03 -18.71
CA TYR A 123 37.71 -1.40 -17.36
C TYR A 123 38.36 -0.45 -16.32
N ASP A 124 37.54 0.29 -15.64
CA ASP A 124 37.94 1.18 -14.55
C ASP A 124 37.15 0.81 -13.29
N ALA A 125 37.81 0.09 -12.39
CA ALA A 125 37.20 -0.37 -11.16
C ALA A 125 36.79 0.83 -10.28
N GLY A 126 35.49 0.93 -9.98
CA GLY A 126 34.96 2.02 -9.15
C GLY A 126 34.48 3.24 -9.94
N LYS A 127 34.29 3.13 -11.25
CA LYS A 127 33.67 4.20 -12.05
C LYS A 127 32.24 4.43 -11.58
N GLU A 128 31.92 5.66 -11.19
CA GLU A 128 30.57 6.06 -10.83
C GLU A 128 29.80 6.47 -12.09
N LEU A 129 28.60 5.92 -12.24
CA LEU A 129 27.68 6.25 -13.32
C LEU A 129 26.52 7.07 -12.76
N GLN A 130 26.23 8.19 -13.38
CA GLN A 130 25.14 9.06 -12.96
C GLN A 130 23.89 8.83 -13.81
N LEU A 131 22.79 8.44 -13.14
CA LEU A 131 21.49 8.31 -13.79
C LEU A 131 20.91 9.69 -14.13
N LEU A 132 20.21 9.77 -15.26
CA LEU A 132 19.61 11.03 -15.74
C LEU A 132 18.41 11.48 -14.89
N ALA A 133 17.73 10.54 -14.23
CA ALA A 133 16.56 10.83 -13.42
C ALA A 133 16.82 10.58 -11.94
N TRP A 134 16.25 11.41 -11.09
CA TRP A 134 16.33 11.29 -9.63
C TRP A 134 15.04 11.84 -8.98
N PRO A 135 14.50 11.24 -7.92
CA PRO A 135 14.98 10.05 -7.20
C PRO A 135 14.67 8.75 -7.95
N VAL A 136 15.56 7.78 -7.85
CA VAL A 136 15.37 6.43 -8.41
C VAL A 136 14.65 5.57 -7.38
N LEU A 137 13.54 4.95 -7.79
CA LEU A 137 12.75 4.04 -6.93
C LEU A 137 13.20 2.60 -7.10
N ASP A 138 13.57 2.24 -8.32
CA ASP A 138 14.06 0.92 -8.68
C ASP A 138 14.98 1.05 -9.89
N CYS A 139 15.95 0.16 -10.02
CA CYS A 139 16.94 0.19 -11.10
C CYS A 139 17.32 -1.23 -11.48
N GLN A 140 17.26 -1.51 -12.78
CA GLN A 140 17.81 -2.73 -13.37
C GLN A 140 19.01 -2.36 -14.21
N VAL A 141 20.13 -3.02 -14.00
CA VAL A 141 21.38 -2.77 -14.71
C VAL A 141 21.74 -4.00 -15.51
N TRP A 142 22.05 -3.79 -16.78
CA TRP A 142 22.47 -4.82 -17.71
C TRP A 142 23.89 -4.53 -18.15
N VAL A 143 24.72 -5.54 -18.25
CA VAL A 143 26.10 -5.41 -18.69
C VAL A 143 26.30 -6.27 -19.93
N GLU A 144 26.79 -5.66 -21.00
CA GLU A 144 27.17 -6.43 -22.17
C GLU A 144 28.58 -6.98 -21.99
N GLU A 145 28.69 -8.31 -21.84
CA GLU A 145 29.95 -9.02 -21.67
C GLU A 145 30.39 -9.79 -22.93
N SER A 146 29.69 -9.62 -24.04
CA SER A 146 29.95 -10.36 -25.27
C SER A 146 31.40 -10.26 -25.76
N ALA A 147 32.07 -9.12 -25.49
CA ALA A 147 33.46 -8.90 -25.86
C ALA A 147 34.50 -9.66 -25.01
N THR A 148 34.09 -10.15 -23.82
CA THR A 148 34.97 -10.86 -22.88
C THR A 148 34.82 -12.37 -22.93
N LEU A 149 33.74 -12.87 -23.55
CA LEU A 149 33.47 -14.31 -23.71
C LEU A 149 34.25 -14.93 -24.85
N ALA A 150 34.67 -16.17 -24.67
CA ALA A 150 35.20 -16.93 -25.77
C ALA A 150 34.12 -17.13 -26.88
N PRO A 151 34.47 -17.11 -28.16
CA PRO A 151 33.49 -17.18 -29.27
C PRO A 151 32.51 -18.37 -29.19
N GLU A 152 32.92 -19.46 -28.59
CA GLU A 152 32.09 -20.65 -28.39
C GLU A 152 31.10 -20.48 -27.23
N GLU A 153 31.48 -19.80 -26.16
CA GLU A 153 30.62 -19.49 -25.02
C GLU A 153 29.55 -18.45 -25.37
N ALA A 154 29.94 -17.44 -26.15
CA ALA A 154 29.00 -16.46 -26.69
C ALA A 154 27.91 -17.11 -27.55
N ARG A 155 28.26 -18.04 -28.43
CA ARG A 155 27.30 -18.78 -29.25
C ARG A 155 26.37 -19.67 -28.43
N GLN A 156 26.88 -20.34 -27.40
CA GLN A 156 26.05 -21.15 -26.50
C GLN A 156 25.05 -20.31 -25.71
N MET A 157 25.42 -19.12 -25.34
CA MET A 157 24.49 -18.16 -24.66
C MET A 157 23.42 -17.64 -25.62
N GLU A 158 23.78 -17.27 -26.85
CA GLU A 158 22.82 -16.87 -27.88
C GLU A 158 21.81 -17.97 -28.19
N GLU A 159 22.25 -19.24 -28.28
CA GLU A 159 21.36 -20.37 -28.51
C GLU A 159 20.45 -20.73 -27.34
N GLN A 160 20.84 -20.40 -26.11
CA GLN A 160 20.06 -20.68 -24.89
C GLN A 160 19.12 -19.54 -24.51
N THR A 161 19.30 -18.36 -25.08
CA THR A 161 18.44 -17.21 -24.79
C THR A 161 17.21 -17.27 -25.70
N PRO A 162 15.98 -17.45 -25.13
CA PRO A 162 14.75 -17.29 -25.90
C PRO A 162 14.69 -15.89 -26.48
N GLN A 163 14.19 -15.72 -27.69
CA GLN A 163 14.16 -14.43 -28.40
C GLN A 163 13.44 -13.29 -27.70
N ASP A 164 12.73 -13.57 -26.57
CA ASP A 164 11.98 -12.62 -25.77
C ASP A 164 12.47 -12.51 -24.31
N VAL A 165 13.66 -13.00 -23.99
CA VAL A 165 14.22 -12.93 -22.62
C VAL A 165 15.49 -12.09 -22.62
N GLU A 166 15.43 -10.94 -21.99
CA GLU A 166 16.61 -10.15 -21.64
C GLU A 166 17.43 -10.91 -20.59
N ILE A 167 18.73 -11.03 -20.79
CA ILE A 167 19.61 -11.74 -19.86
C ILE A 167 19.93 -10.83 -18.68
N LEU A 168 19.47 -11.22 -17.50
CA LEU A 168 19.85 -10.60 -16.22
C LEU A 168 21.18 -11.21 -15.75
N TRP A 169 22.15 -10.35 -15.50
CA TRP A 169 23.41 -10.73 -14.86
C TRP A 169 23.41 -10.11 -13.44
N GLU A 170 23.57 -10.94 -12.40
CA GLU A 170 23.81 -10.50 -11.02
C GLU A 170 25.29 -10.15 -10.81
#